data_b9c0cc4592bb17c8c0d57200b2a21755
#
_entry.id   b9c0cc4592bb17c8c0d57200b2a21755
#
_cell.length_a   1.000
_cell.length_b   1.000
_cell.length_c   1.000
_cell.angle_alpha   90.00
_cell.angle_beta   90.00
_cell.angle_gamma   90.00
#
_symmetry.space_group_name_H-M   'P 1'
#
loop_
_entity.id
_entity.type
_entity.pdbx_description
1 polymer ?
#
loop_
_entity_poly.entity_id
_entity_poly.type
_entity_poly.pdbx_seq_one_letter_code
_entity_poly.pdbx_strand_id
1 'polypeptide(L)'
;MISDNMKTIFEIGLVPLIVLDDADDALPLGQALVRGGIPIAEVTFRTDACLDVIKAMKTIPELIVGAGTVHNVKQAEAAVKAGAAFIITPAYNPQVTQWCVEHDVDIMPGTVSPADIEAANGLGLDVCKFFPAGAYGGTKTLKALAGPFAAMKFIPTGGVNYDNMNDYLDLPNVAAVGGSFITPSELVKAKDWDGLAKHCQNLVRHMLDFTIGHVGLHVPGRAEAEAVTDGLCRIMAQDKIPGADNFFAGSIAEICDHEMPGTKGHICIDTRDMPRALAYYKHQGIELDENHCYRDENGKIKVAFLKETVGGFSVHLRRK
;
A
#
# COMPACT_ATOMS: atom_id res chain seq x y z
N MET A 1 -3.76 17.78 -10.48
CA MET A 1 -2.97 17.60 -9.22
C MET A 1 -3.60 16.46 -8.44
N ILE A 2 -2.84 15.47 -8.00
CA ILE A 2 -3.37 14.30 -7.25
C ILE A 2 -3.85 14.80 -5.88
N SER A 3 -5.10 14.51 -5.51
CA SER A 3 -5.70 14.89 -4.22
C SER A 3 -5.04 14.15 -3.05
N ASP A 4 -5.30 14.59 -1.82
CA ASP A 4 -4.79 13.89 -0.63
C ASP A 4 -5.43 12.52 -0.44
N ASN A 5 -6.71 12.34 -0.82
CA ASN A 5 -7.36 11.03 -0.85
C ASN A 5 -6.64 10.07 -1.80
N MET A 6 -6.33 10.53 -3.01
CA MET A 6 -5.62 9.72 -4.00
C MET A 6 -4.20 9.36 -3.55
N LYS A 7 -3.48 10.30 -2.90
CA LYS A 7 -2.17 10.00 -2.29
C LYS A 7 -2.29 8.89 -1.25
N THR A 8 -3.27 9.00 -0.35
CA THR A 8 -3.52 7.97 0.67
C THR A 8 -3.87 6.62 0.04
N ILE A 9 -4.69 6.59 -1.02
CA ILE A 9 -5.00 5.35 -1.76
C ILE A 9 -3.72 4.71 -2.33
N PHE A 10 -2.79 5.51 -2.86
CA PHE A 10 -1.52 5.01 -3.40
C PHE A 10 -0.58 4.53 -2.29
N GLU A 11 -0.55 5.23 -1.16
CA GLU A 11 0.21 4.85 0.03
C GLU A 11 -0.28 3.51 0.62
N ILE A 12 -1.58 3.31 0.70
CA ILE A 12 -2.18 2.04 1.17
C ILE A 12 -1.97 0.91 0.15
N GLY A 13 -2.10 1.19 -1.14
CA GLY A 13 -1.83 0.24 -2.21
C GLY A 13 -2.90 -0.82 -2.47
N LEU A 14 -3.96 -0.88 -1.66
CA LEU A 14 -5.03 -1.88 -1.74
C LEU A 14 -6.40 -1.19 -1.76
N VAL A 15 -7.24 -1.48 -2.76
CA VAL A 15 -8.59 -0.92 -2.92
C VAL A 15 -9.64 -2.03 -2.84
N PRO A 16 -10.25 -2.24 -1.67
CA PRO A 16 -11.31 -3.24 -1.47
C PRO A 16 -12.55 -2.91 -2.30
N LEU A 17 -13.06 -3.90 -3.04
CA LEU A 17 -14.30 -3.79 -3.78
C LEU A 17 -15.44 -4.34 -2.93
N ILE A 18 -16.37 -3.48 -2.54
CA ILE A 18 -17.46 -3.79 -1.62
C ILE A 18 -18.76 -4.05 -2.38
N VAL A 19 -19.38 -5.18 -2.09
CA VAL A 19 -20.73 -5.54 -2.55
C VAL A 19 -21.53 -5.91 -1.31
N LEU A 20 -22.49 -5.08 -0.91
CA LEU A 20 -23.38 -5.32 0.22
C LEU A 20 -24.83 -5.15 -0.24
N ASP A 21 -25.66 -6.10 0.15
CA ASP A 21 -27.12 -6.05 -0.07
C ASP A 21 -27.85 -5.35 1.09
N ASP A 22 -27.21 -5.30 2.27
CA ASP A 22 -27.75 -4.73 3.50
C ASP A 22 -26.82 -3.63 4.03
N ALA A 23 -27.38 -2.43 4.20
CA ALA A 23 -26.65 -1.27 4.71
C ALA A 23 -26.27 -1.41 6.22
N ASP A 24 -26.94 -2.28 6.97
CA ASP A 24 -26.61 -2.53 8.37
C ASP A 24 -25.23 -3.18 8.54
N ASP A 25 -24.74 -3.87 7.50
CA ASP A 25 -23.41 -4.47 7.46
C ASP A 25 -22.29 -3.46 7.12
N ALA A 26 -22.63 -2.23 6.74
CA ALA A 26 -21.66 -1.23 6.27
C ALA A 26 -20.68 -0.81 7.38
N LEU A 27 -21.19 -0.46 8.56
CA LEU A 27 -20.34 0.00 9.66
C LEU A 27 -19.39 -1.10 10.16
N PRO A 28 -19.86 -2.32 10.48
CA PRO A 28 -18.94 -3.37 10.94
C PRO A 28 -17.91 -3.78 9.88
N LEU A 29 -18.28 -3.81 8.59
CA LEU A 29 -17.33 -4.06 7.50
C LEU A 29 -16.29 -2.94 7.40
N GLY A 30 -16.72 -1.66 7.38
CA GLY A 30 -15.81 -0.53 7.31
C GLY A 30 -14.82 -0.48 8.48
N GLN A 31 -15.28 -0.77 9.70
CA GLN A 31 -14.43 -0.89 10.88
C GLN A 31 -13.45 -2.06 10.77
N ALA A 32 -13.86 -3.18 10.17
CA ALA A 32 -12.97 -4.32 9.93
C ALA A 32 -11.85 -3.95 8.94
N LEU A 33 -12.15 -3.19 7.89
CA LEU A 33 -11.14 -2.67 6.96
C LEU A 33 -10.11 -1.78 7.66
N VAL A 34 -10.57 -0.84 8.50
CA VAL A 34 -9.69 0.04 9.30
C VAL A 34 -8.80 -0.78 10.22
N ARG A 35 -9.38 -1.70 11.02
CA ARG A 35 -8.61 -2.61 11.89
C ARG A 35 -7.64 -3.51 11.11
N GLY A 36 -7.99 -3.82 9.85
CA GLY A 36 -7.15 -4.57 8.93
C GLY A 36 -6.00 -3.78 8.30
N GLY A 37 -5.94 -2.46 8.53
CA GLY A 37 -4.93 -1.58 7.95
C GLY A 37 -5.19 -1.18 6.49
N ILE A 38 -6.43 -1.32 6.01
CA ILE A 38 -6.87 -0.93 4.66
C ILE A 38 -8.07 0.03 4.77
N PRO A 39 -7.88 1.29 5.19
CA PRO A 39 -8.96 2.24 5.42
C PRO A 39 -9.51 2.83 4.11
N ILE A 40 -9.85 1.98 3.15
CA ILE A 40 -10.40 2.34 1.84
C ILE A 40 -11.58 1.41 1.52
N ALA A 41 -12.62 1.92 0.87
CA ALA A 41 -13.76 1.14 0.41
C ALA A 41 -14.27 1.64 -0.95
N GLU A 42 -14.21 0.80 -2.00
CA GLU A 42 -14.90 1.00 -3.28
C GLU A 42 -16.29 0.35 -3.19
N VAL A 43 -17.32 1.09 -2.77
CA VAL A 43 -18.70 0.58 -2.69
C VAL A 43 -19.34 0.58 -4.07
N THR A 44 -19.79 -0.57 -4.54
CA THR A 44 -20.22 -0.71 -5.94
C THR A 44 -21.72 -0.54 -6.14
N PHE A 45 -22.12 0.09 -7.26
CA PHE A 45 -23.51 0.16 -7.75
C PHE A 45 -24.00 -1.18 -8.32
N ARG A 46 -23.60 -2.31 -7.69
CA ARG A 46 -24.10 -3.64 -8.04
C ARG A 46 -25.34 -4.04 -7.24
N THR A 47 -25.64 -3.29 -6.18
CA THR A 47 -26.81 -3.49 -5.31
C THR A 47 -27.53 -2.17 -5.10
N ASP A 48 -28.81 -2.24 -4.75
CA ASP A 48 -29.61 -1.07 -4.45
C ASP A 48 -29.21 -0.37 -3.14
N ALA A 49 -28.54 -1.10 -2.23
CA ALA A 49 -28.05 -0.58 -0.95
C ALA A 49 -26.84 0.37 -1.08
N CYS A 50 -26.22 0.48 -2.24
CA CYS A 50 -24.95 1.20 -2.46
C CYS A 50 -24.90 2.57 -1.80
N LEU A 51 -25.89 3.42 -2.03
CA LEU A 51 -25.92 4.80 -1.50
C LEU A 51 -26.03 4.85 0.04
N ASP A 52 -26.80 3.95 0.62
CA ASP A 52 -26.97 3.88 2.08
C ASP A 52 -25.73 3.29 2.74
N VAL A 53 -25.05 2.32 2.08
CA VAL A 53 -23.74 1.83 2.50
C VAL A 53 -22.68 2.94 2.49
N ILE A 54 -22.63 3.77 1.43
CA ILE A 54 -21.70 4.91 1.36
C ILE A 54 -21.97 5.89 2.50
N LYS A 55 -23.24 6.26 2.75
CA LYS A 55 -23.61 7.17 3.84
C LYS A 55 -23.22 6.64 5.20
N ALA A 56 -23.42 5.34 5.45
CA ALA A 56 -23.04 4.70 6.70
C ALA A 56 -21.51 4.67 6.86
N MET A 57 -20.78 4.17 5.86
CA MET A 57 -19.31 4.05 5.91
C MET A 57 -18.61 5.40 6.05
N LYS A 58 -19.13 6.48 5.43
CA LYS A 58 -18.57 7.83 5.56
C LYS A 58 -18.54 8.33 7.02
N THR A 59 -19.33 7.78 7.91
CA THR A 59 -19.32 8.16 9.33
C THR A 59 -18.09 7.62 10.09
N ILE A 60 -17.28 6.75 9.47
CA ILE A 60 -16.02 6.26 10.02
C ILE A 60 -14.93 7.26 9.60
N PRO A 61 -14.32 8.01 10.54
CA PRO A 61 -13.43 9.14 10.20
C PRO A 61 -12.18 8.72 9.42
N GLU A 62 -11.65 7.52 9.70
CA GLU A 62 -10.43 7.01 9.09
C GLU A 62 -10.65 6.41 7.70
N LEU A 63 -11.91 6.14 7.31
CA LEU A 63 -12.23 5.39 6.09
C LEU A 63 -12.45 6.32 4.89
N ILE A 64 -11.70 6.14 3.83
CA ILE A 64 -11.92 6.79 2.54
C ILE A 64 -12.91 5.95 1.74
N VAL A 65 -14.11 6.47 1.52
CA VAL A 65 -15.19 5.78 0.83
C VAL A 65 -15.36 6.33 -0.56
N GLY A 66 -15.37 5.46 -1.56
CA GLY A 66 -15.68 5.81 -2.94
C GLY A 66 -16.80 4.95 -3.53
N ALA A 67 -17.27 5.33 -4.70
CA ALA A 67 -18.29 4.60 -5.43
C ALA A 67 -17.70 3.92 -6.67
N GLY A 68 -17.90 2.63 -6.78
CA GLY A 68 -17.49 1.81 -7.91
C GLY A 68 -18.65 1.39 -8.82
N THR A 69 -18.30 0.91 -10.01
CA THR A 69 -19.31 0.46 -11.00
C THR A 69 -20.31 1.57 -11.38
N VAL A 70 -19.80 2.80 -11.44
CA VAL A 70 -20.62 3.97 -11.82
C VAL A 70 -20.74 4.01 -13.34
N HIS A 71 -21.97 4.02 -13.86
CA HIS A 71 -22.26 3.95 -15.29
C HIS A 71 -22.78 5.26 -15.90
N ASN A 72 -23.21 6.22 -15.10
CA ASN A 72 -23.77 7.47 -15.58
C ASN A 72 -23.61 8.60 -14.56
N VAL A 73 -23.79 9.84 -15.03
CA VAL A 73 -23.63 11.06 -14.22
C VAL A 73 -24.59 11.09 -13.02
N LYS A 74 -25.83 10.60 -13.17
CA LYS A 74 -26.78 10.58 -12.05
C LYS A 74 -26.30 9.71 -10.89
N GLN A 75 -25.65 8.58 -11.20
CA GLN A 75 -25.02 7.73 -10.17
C GLN A 75 -23.82 8.44 -9.51
N ALA A 76 -22.99 9.13 -10.31
CA ALA A 76 -21.86 9.89 -9.78
C ALA A 76 -22.34 11.01 -8.84
N GLU A 77 -23.31 11.82 -9.26
CA GLU A 77 -23.92 12.86 -8.43
C GLU A 77 -24.50 12.29 -7.13
N ALA A 78 -25.27 11.20 -7.23
CA ALA A 78 -25.87 10.57 -6.07
C ALA A 78 -24.82 10.04 -5.08
N ALA A 79 -23.73 9.43 -5.59
CA ALA A 79 -22.64 8.93 -4.78
C ALA A 79 -21.90 10.06 -4.05
N VAL A 80 -21.54 11.13 -4.75
CA VAL A 80 -20.89 12.31 -4.15
C VAL A 80 -21.80 12.95 -3.09
N LYS A 81 -23.10 13.08 -3.37
CA LYS A 81 -24.08 13.56 -2.39
C LYS A 81 -24.21 12.64 -1.17
N ALA A 82 -24.04 11.32 -1.35
CA ALA A 82 -24.00 10.35 -0.26
C ALA A 82 -22.69 10.42 0.54
N GLY A 83 -21.64 11.04 -0.02
CA GLY A 83 -20.36 11.28 0.61
C GLY A 83 -19.19 10.48 0.07
N ALA A 84 -19.33 9.94 -1.14
CA ALA A 84 -18.19 9.31 -1.82
C ALA A 84 -17.11 10.36 -2.11
N ALA A 85 -15.87 10.01 -1.74
CA ALA A 85 -14.68 10.83 -1.95
C ALA A 85 -14.03 10.60 -3.33
N PHE A 86 -14.35 9.49 -3.98
CA PHE A 86 -13.87 9.18 -5.33
C PHE A 86 -14.87 8.34 -6.11
N ILE A 87 -14.74 8.35 -7.43
CA ILE A 87 -15.58 7.61 -8.37
C ILE A 87 -14.71 6.62 -9.17
N ILE A 88 -15.22 5.41 -9.37
CA ILE A 88 -14.60 4.40 -10.25
C ILE A 88 -15.64 3.90 -11.25
N THR A 89 -15.30 3.96 -12.54
CA THR A 89 -16.12 3.38 -13.60
C THR A 89 -15.57 2.04 -14.07
N PRO A 90 -16.40 1.11 -14.57
CA PRO A 90 -15.91 -0.18 -15.08
C PRO A 90 -15.26 -0.07 -16.46
N ALA A 91 -15.57 0.97 -17.22
CA ALA A 91 -15.02 1.30 -18.53
C ALA A 91 -14.86 2.81 -18.66
N TYR A 92 -14.09 3.28 -19.64
CA TYR A 92 -14.02 4.71 -19.93
C TYR A 92 -15.39 5.25 -20.33
N ASN A 93 -15.93 6.11 -19.50
CA ASN A 93 -17.20 6.78 -19.76
C ASN A 93 -16.97 8.29 -19.88
N PRO A 94 -17.00 8.86 -21.09
CA PRO A 94 -16.64 10.27 -21.32
C PRO A 94 -17.51 11.24 -20.50
N GLN A 95 -18.81 10.95 -20.38
CA GLN A 95 -19.74 11.85 -19.67
C GLN A 95 -19.48 11.86 -18.16
N VAL A 96 -19.28 10.69 -17.55
CA VAL A 96 -18.96 10.58 -16.11
C VAL A 96 -17.60 11.18 -15.83
N THR A 97 -16.60 10.86 -16.69
CA THR A 97 -15.24 11.35 -16.50
C THR A 97 -15.18 12.87 -16.60
N GLN A 98 -15.81 13.45 -17.63
CA GLN A 98 -15.90 14.89 -17.81
C GLN A 98 -16.60 15.57 -16.63
N TRP A 99 -17.74 15.02 -16.19
CA TRP A 99 -18.50 15.57 -15.07
C TRP A 99 -17.66 15.59 -13.78
N CYS A 100 -16.94 14.49 -13.48
CA CYS A 100 -16.08 14.44 -12.30
C CYS A 100 -14.97 15.49 -12.35
N VAL A 101 -14.29 15.63 -13.50
CA VAL A 101 -13.24 16.64 -13.69
C VAL A 101 -13.79 18.07 -13.50
N GLU A 102 -14.96 18.38 -14.07
CA GLU A 102 -15.59 19.70 -13.95
C GLU A 102 -16.07 20.05 -12.54
N HIS A 103 -16.25 19.03 -11.68
CA HIS A 103 -16.73 19.21 -10.30
C HIS A 103 -15.67 18.90 -9.24
N ASP A 104 -14.40 18.81 -9.65
CA ASP A 104 -13.26 18.50 -8.76
C ASP A 104 -13.46 17.21 -7.95
N VAL A 105 -14.08 16.19 -8.56
CA VAL A 105 -14.29 14.86 -7.96
C VAL A 105 -13.22 13.91 -8.45
N ASP A 106 -12.50 13.28 -7.53
CA ASP A 106 -11.53 12.24 -7.88
C ASP A 106 -12.17 11.10 -8.67
N ILE A 107 -11.60 10.76 -9.83
CA ILE A 107 -12.10 9.68 -10.67
C ILE A 107 -10.96 8.78 -11.13
N MET A 108 -11.20 7.47 -11.12
CA MET A 108 -10.37 6.45 -11.73
C MET A 108 -11.18 5.75 -12.83
N PRO A 109 -11.16 6.27 -14.08
CA PRO A 109 -11.93 5.67 -15.17
C PRO A 109 -11.37 4.30 -15.54
N GLY A 110 -12.25 3.35 -15.81
CA GLY A 110 -11.86 2.04 -16.31
C GLY A 110 -11.28 2.13 -17.70
N THR A 111 -10.13 1.52 -17.93
CA THR A 111 -9.42 1.54 -19.22
C THR A 111 -8.84 0.17 -19.52
N VAL A 112 -8.68 -0.15 -20.80
CA VAL A 112 -7.96 -1.34 -21.27
C VAL A 112 -7.10 -1.06 -22.49
N SER A 113 -7.47 -0.07 -23.30
CA SER A 113 -6.81 0.25 -24.54
C SER A 113 -6.00 1.56 -24.46
N PRO A 114 -4.99 1.76 -25.32
CA PRO A 114 -4.32 3.05 -25.45
C PRO A 114 -5.27 4.21 -25.74
N ALA A 115 -6.37 3.97 -26.48
CA ALA A 115 -7.36 5.01 -26.79
C ALA A 115 -8.11 5.48 -25.53
N ASP A 116 -8.47 4.56 -24.62
CA ASP A 116 -9.11 4.92 -23.35
C ASP A 116 -8.17 5.75 -22.47
N ILE A 117 -6.89 5.32 -22.42
CA ILE A 117 -5.87 5.98 -21.61
C ILE A 117 -5.59 7.39 -22.16
N GLU A 118 -5.48 7.52 -23.48
CA GLU A 118 -5.26 8.81 -24.15
C GLU A 118 -6.44 9.77 -23.90
N ALA A 119 -7.68 9.26 -23.93
CA ALA A 119 -8.86 10.05 -23.62
C ALA A 119 -8.89 10.52 -22.15
N ALA A 120 -8.47 9.70 -21.21
CA ALA A 120 -8.31 10.08 -19.80
C ALA A 120 -7.19 11.12 -19.61
N ASN A 121 -6.05 10.89 -20.23
CA ASN A 121 -4.89 11.80 -20.21
C ASN A 121 -5.23 13.17 -20.80
N GLY A 122 -6.03 13.21 -21.89
CA GLY A 122 -6.52 14.44 -22.51
C GLY A 122 -7.40 15.31 -21.58
N LEU A 123 -7.97 14.74 -20.55
CA LEU A 123 -8.70 15.43 -19.47
C LEU A 123 -7.80 15.78 -18.27
N GLY A 124 -6.50 15.55 -18.35
CA GLY A 124 -5.55 15.85 -17.30
C GLY A 124 -5.53 14.81 -16.15
N LEU A 125 -6.06 13.60 -16.37
CA LEU A 125 -6.04 12.55 -15.37
C LEU A 125 -4.68 11.83 -15.36
N ASP A 126 -4.17 11.60 -14.16
CA ASP A 126 -2.88 10.94 -13.91
C ASP A 126 -3.06 9.46 -13.49
N VAL A 127 -4.31 8.99 -13.31
CA VAL A 127 -4.62 7.65 -12.84
C VAL A 127 -5.83 7.04 -13.56
N CYS A 128 -5.73 5.75 -13.88
CA CYS A 128 -6.80 4.95 -14.45
C CYS A 128 -6.94 3.62 -13.72
N LYS A 129 -8.17 3.10 -13.64
CA LYS A 129 -8.40 1.69 -13.34
C LYS A 129 -8.09 0.87 -14.58
N PHE A 130 -7.27 -0.17 -14.47
CA PHE A 130 -7.04 -1.14 -15.55
C PHE A 130 -7.90 -2.37 -15.31
N PHE A 131 -8.98 -2.54 -16.10
CA PHE A 131 -10.01 -3.56 -15.84
C PHE A 131 -10.62 -4.14 -17.12
N PRO A 132 -10.84 -5.45 -17.18
CA PRO A 132 -10.37 -6.52 -16.26
C PRO A 132 -8.90 -6.90 -16.52
N ALA A 133 -8.02 -6.63 -15.55
CA ALA A 133 -6.57 -6.67 -15.73
C ALA A 133 -6.04 -8.03 -16.22
N GLY A 134 -6.42 -9.12 -15.55
CA GLY A 134 -5.94 -10.46 -15.90
C GLY A 134 -6.34 -10.89 -17.32
N ALA A 135 -7.59 -10.60 -17.73
CA ALA A 135 -8.09 -10.93 -19.05
C ALA A 135 -7.39 -10.15 -20.18
N TYR A 136 -6.90 -8.95 -19.89
CA TYR A 136 -6.22 -8.08 -20.86
C TYR A 136 -4.69 -8.12 -20.74
N GLY A 137 -4.13 -9.24 -20.29
CA GLY A 137 -2.69 -9.51 -20.31
C GLY A 137 -1.91 -9.08 -19.07
N GLY A 138 -2.61 -8.56 -18.05
CA GLY A 138 -2.07 -8.34 -16.71
C GLY A 138 -0.81 -7.49 -16.67
N THR A 139 0.18 -7.93 -15.92
CA THR A 139 1.46 -7.24 -15.75
C THR A 139 2.22 -7.04 -17.08
N LYS A 140 2.07 -7.95 -18.04
CA LYS A 140 2.72 -7.84 -19.35
C LYS A 140 2.22 -6.61 -20.13
N THR A 141 0.90 -6.40 -20.14
CA THR A 141 0.30 -5.23 -20.79
C THR A 141 0.65 -3.94 -20.07
N LEU A 142 0.59 -3.91 -18.74
CA LEU A 142 0.97 -2.74 -17.95
C LEU A 142 2.44 -2.34 -18.16
N LYS A 143 3.36 -3.31 -18.27
CA LYS A 143 4.77 -3.05 -18.63
C LYS A 143 4.89 -2.40 -20.00
N ALA A 144 4.12 -2.87 -20.99
CA ALA A 144 4.14 -2.30 -22.33
C ALA A 144 3.58 -0.86 -22.38
N LEU A 145 2.56 -0.57 -21.55
CA LEU A 145 1.96 0.77 -21.45
C LEU A 145 2.86 1.78 -20.74
N ALA A 146 3.84 1.36 -19.95
CA ALA A 146 4.73 2.25 -19.21
C ALA A 146 5.58 3.16 -20.11
N GLY A 147 5.93 2.71 -21.33
CA GLY A 147 6.68 3.52 -22.29
C GLY A 147 5.87 4.72 -22.82
N PRO A 148 4.75 4.47 -23.54
CA PRO A 148 3.96 5.54 -24.13
C PRO A 148 3.21 6.40 -23.10
N PHE A 149 2.91 5.87 -21.91
CA PHE A 149 2.14 6.53 -20.86
C PHE A 149 2.94 6.64 -19.54
N ALA A 150 4.16 7.18 -19.62
CA ALA A 150 5.11 7.20 -18.49
C ALA A 150 4.59 7.94 -17.24
N ALA A 151 3.73 8.95 -17.39
CA ALA A 151 3.14 9.69 -16.28
C ALA A 151 1.88 9.01 -15.69
N MET A 152 1.22 8.14 -16.45
CA MET A 152 -0.03 7.50 -16.05
C MET A 152 0.22 6.42 -14.99
N LYS A 153 -0.59 6.44 -13.94
CA LYS A 153 -0.66 5.40 -12.93
C LYS A 153 -1.89 4.52 -13.15
N PHE A 154 -1.76 3.25 -12.80
CA PHE A 154 -2.84 2.29 -12.95
C PHE A 154 -3.23 1.64 -11.62
N ILE A 155 -4.51 1.31 -11.51
CA ILE A 155 -5.06 0.46 -10.45
C ILE A 155 -5.66 -0.79 -11.12
N PRO A 156 -4.83 -1.84 -11.35
CA PRO A 156 -5.31 -3.08 -11.94
C PRO A 156 -6.33 -3.74 -11.02
N THR A 157 -7.43 -4.18 -11.63
CA THR A 157 -8.56 -4.84 -10.97
C THR A 157 -9.08 -5.96 -11.87
N GLY A 158 -9.54 -7.07 -11.26
CA GLY A 158 -10.01 -8.24 -12.01
C GLY A 158 -8.89 -9.19 -12.40
N GLY A 159 -8.87 -10.36 -11.76
CA GLY A 159 -7.81 -11.35 -11.89
C GLY A 159 -6.61 -11.12 -10.98
N VAL A 160 -6.63 -10.03 -10.18
CA VAL A 160 -5.68 -9.83 -9.08
C VAL A 160 -6.14 -10.64 -7.87
N ASN A 161 -5.19 -11.26 -7.19
CA ASN A 161 -5.40 -12.10 -6.02
C ASN A 161 -4.20 -12.02 -5.07
N TYR A 162 -4.24 -12.79 -3.96
CA TYR A 162 -3.17 -12.86 -2.98
C TYR A 162 -1.81 -13.20 -3.60
N ASP A 163 -1.77 -14.20 -4.48
CA ASP A 163 -0.51 -14.74 -5.01
C ASP A 163 0.18 -13.80 -6.00
N ASN A 164 -0.61 -13.01 -6.76
CA ASN A 164 -0.07 -12.18 -7.84
C ASN A 164 -0.09 -10.66 -7.57
N MET A 165 -0.67 -10.21 -6.46
CA MET A 165 -0.80 -8.77 -6.18
C MET A 165 0.55 -8.05 -6.15
N ASN A 166 1.58 -8.71 -5.64
CA ASN A 166 2.91 -8.15 -5.55
C ASN A 166 3.58 -7.99 -6.92
N ASP A 167 3.30 -8.90 -7.88
CA ASP A 167 3.80 -8.76 -9.26
C ASP A 167 3.26 -7.51 -9.95
N TYR A 168 2.03 -7.11 -9.60
CA TYR A 168 1.45 -5.85 -10.05
C TYR A 168 2.04 -4.65 -9.32
N LEU A 169 2.12 -4.71 -7.99
CA LEU A 169 2.59 -3.61 -7.15
C LEU A 169 4.07 -3.26 -7.38
N ASP A 170 4.87 -4.20 -7.88
CA ASP A 170 6.28 -3.96 -8.26
C ASP A 170 6.42 -3.12 -9.54
N LEU A 171 5.36 -2.96 -10.32
CA LEU A 171 5.43 -2.15 -11.52
C LEU A 171 5.41 -0.66 -11.16
N PRO A 172 6.35 0.15 -11.69
CA PRO A 172 6.47 1.56 -11.33
C PRO A 172 5.26 2.40 -11.75
N ASN A 173 4.46 1.93 -12.71
CA ASN A 173 3.22 2.56 -13.15
C ASN A 173 1.96 2.02 -12.47
N VAL A 174 2.08 1.14 -11.46
CA VAL A 174 0.97 0.66 -10.65
C VAL A 174 0.96 1.36 -9.30
N ALA A 175 -0.09 2.12 -9.03
CA ALA A 175 -0.24 2.87 -7.79
C ALA A 175 -0.86 2.03 -6.65
N ALA A 176 -1.84 1.20 -7.00
CA ALA A 176 -2.52 0.29 -6.08
C ALA A 176 -3.09 -0.89 -6.86
N VAL A 177 -3.61 -1.91 -6.18
CA VAL A 177 -4.40 -2.99 -6.78
C VAL A 177 -5.79 -3.03 -6.17
N GLY A 178 -6.79 -3.32 -7.01
CA GLY A 178 -8.18 -3.41 -6.56
C GLY A 178 -8.76 -4.81 -6.75
N GLY A 179 -9.72 -5.17 -5.92
CA GLY A 179 -10.44 -6.42 -6.13
C GLY A 179 -11.23 -6.94 -4.94
N SER A 180 -12.12 -7.89 -5.26
CA SER A 180 -12.93 -8.60 -4.27
C SER A 180 -12.14 -9.62 -3.44
N PHE A 181 -10.90 -9.93 -3.82
CA PHE A 181 -10.03 -10.80 -3.02
C PHE A 181 -9.67 -10.17 -1.67
N ILE A 182 -9.77 -8.84 -1.54
CA ILE A 182 -9.53 -8.10 -0.30
C ILE A 182 -10.71 -8.27 0.66
N THR A 183 -11.92 -8.39 0.13
CA THR A 183 -13.17 -8.62 0.88
C THR A 183 -13.85 -9.88 0.39
N PRO A 184 -13.33 -11.08 0.73
CA PRO A 184 -13.88 -12.35 0.27
C PRO A 184 -15.37 -12.49 0.63
N SER A 185 -16.17 -12.91 -0.35
CA SER A 185 -17.64 -12.99 -0.21
C SER A 185 -18.07 -13.95 0.91
N GLU A 186 -17.25 -14.94 1.21
CA GLU A 186 -17.49 -15.92 2.27
C GLU A 186 -17.46 -15.26 3.64
N LEU A 187 -16.48 -14.40 3.91
CA LEU A 187 -16.36 -13.68 5.18
C LEU A 187 -17.45 -12.62 5.31
N VAL A 188 -17.76 -11.91 4.22
CA VAL A 188 -18.83 -10.89 4.20
C VAL A 188 -20.20 -11.53 4.45
N LYS A 189 -20.54 -12.62 3.76
CA LYS A 189 -21.82 -13.34 3.95
C LYS A 189 -21.95 -13.99 5.33
N ALA A 190 -20.83 -14.44 5.89
CA ALA A 190 -20.80 -14.99 7.25
C ALA A 190 -20.84 -13.89 8.33
N LYS A 191 -20.73 -12.60 7.93
CA LYS A 191 -20.57 -11.45 8.85
C LYS A 191 -19.39 -11.65 9.80
N ASP A 192 -18.33 -12.35 9.34
CA ASP A 192 -17.10 -12.60 10.09
C ASP A 192 -16.16 -11.39 9.94
N TRP A 193 -16.47 -10.33 10.68
CA TRP A 193 -15.73 -9.07 10.61
C TRP A 193 -14.33 -9.16 11.21
N ASP A 194 -14.12 -10.02 12.19
CA ASP A 194 -12.80 -10.25 12.78
C ASP A 194 -11.94 -11.09 11.85
N GLY A 195 -12.52 -12.10 11.20
CA GLY A 195 -11.88 -12.85 10.11
C GLY A 195 -11.50 -11.94 8.94
N LEU A 196 -12.38 -10.99 8.56
CA LEU A 196 -12.09 -10.01 7.52
C LEU A 196 -10.93 -9.08 7.91
N ALA A 197 -10.93 -8.54 9.12
CA ALA A 197 -9.83 -7.70 9.61
C ALA A 197 -8.51 -8.48 9.60
N LYS A 198 -8.51 -9.73 10.03
CA LYS A 198 -7.34 -10.61 9.99
C LYS A 198 -6.87 -10.91 8.57
N HIS A 199 -7.79 -11.12 7.64
CA HIS A 199 -7.48 -11.31 6.22
C HIS A 199 -6.80 -10.06 5.64
N CYS A 200 -7.33 -8.86 5.90
CA CYS A 200 -6.73 -7.60 5.48
C CYS A 200 -5.32 -7.41 6.07
N GLN A 201 -5.11 -7.71 7.36
CA GLN A 201 -3.78 -7.68 7.98
C GLN A 201 -2.80 -8.63 7.29
N ASN A 202 -3.26 -9.81 6.86
CA ASN A 202 -2.42 -10.75 6.13
C ASN A 202 -2.05 -10.23 4.73
N LEU A 203 -2.97 -9.55 4.04
CA LEU A 203 -2.67 -8.89 2.76
C LEU A 203 -1.64 -7.77 2.92
N VAL A 204 -1.80 -6.91 3.93
CA VAL A 204 -0.82 -5.86 4.24
C VAL A 204 0.55 -6.46 4.56
N ARG A 205 0.59 -7.51 5.39
CA ARG A 205 1.83 -8.22 5.71
C ARG A 205 2.49 -8.81 4.48
N HIS A 206 1.71 -9.43 3.58
CA HIS A 206 2.22 -10.00 2.33
C HIS A 206 2.73 -8.91 1.38
N MET A 207 2.04 -7.77 1.29
CA MET A 207 2.44 -6.62 0.49
C MET A 207 3.77 -6.03 0.95
N LEU A 208 3.93 -5.84 2.27
CA LEU A 208 5.11 -5.19 2.85
C LEU A 208 6.29 -6.16 3.01
N ASP A 209 6.02 -7.45 3.12
CA ASP A 209 6.99 -8.55 3.24
C ASP A 209 8.09 -8.25 4.28
N PHE A 210 7.66 -7.87 5.50
CA PHE A 210 8.59 -7.60 6.60
C PHE A 210 9.33 -8.87 7.03
N THR A 211 10.65 -8.81 7.01
CA THR A 211 11.54 -9.87 7.50
C THR A 211 12.66 -9.27 8.34
N ILE A 212 13.23 -10.06 9.25
CA ILE A 212 14.44 -9.64 9.96
C ILE A 212 15.60 -9.59 8.95
N GLY A 213 16.17 -8.40 8.79
CA GLY A 213 17.34 -8.19 7.94
C GLY A 213 18.64 -8.56 8.68
N HIS A 214 18.83 -8.02 9.87
CA HIS A 214 19.94 -8.33 10.77
C HIS A 214 19.64 -7.85 12.19
N VAL A 215 20.48 -8.28 13.14
CA VAL A 215 20.54 -7.71 14.49
C VAL A 215 21.85 -6.95 14.61
N GLY A 216 21.77 -5.70 15.06
CA GLY A 216 22.95 -4.86 15.29
C GLY A 216 23.39 -4.89 16.74
N LEU A 217 24.66 -5.08 16.97
CA LEU A 217 25.32 -4.98 18.26
C LEU A 217 26.20 -3.72 18.27
N HIS A 218 26.19 -2.99 19.38
CA HIS A 218 27.04 -1.82 19.56
C HIS A 218 28.13 -2.17 20.57
N VAL A 219 29.38 -1.93 20.18
CA VAL A 219 30.55 -2.20 21.04
C VAL A 219 31.51 -1.01 20.97
N PRO A 220 32.28 -0.76 22.06
CA PRO A 220 33.19 0.37 22.07
C PRO A 220 34.46 0.08 21.26
N GLY A 221 34.51 0.62 20.07
CA GLY A 221 35.71 0.66 19.25
C GLY A 221 35.96 -0.55 18.36
N ARG A 222 36.81 -0.30 17.35
CA ARG A 222 37.07 -1.17 16.21
C ARG A 222 37.60 -2.56 16.57
N ALA A 223 38.53 -2.62 17.54
CA ALA A 223 39.16 -3.88 17.92
C ALA A 223 38.20 -4.84 18.62
N GLU A 224 37.27 -4.31 19.45
CA GLU A 224 36.24 -5.09 20.10
C GLU A 224 35.19 -5.55 19.07
N ALA A 225 34.80 -4.65 18.15
CA ALA A 225 33.88 -5.00 17.05
C ALA A 225 34.42 -6.14 16.20
N GLU A 226 35.71 -6.11 15.88
CA GLU A 226 36.38 -7.18 15.14
C GLU A 226 36.36 -8.49 15.90
N ALA A 227 36.75 -8.51 17.19
CA ALA A 227 36.76 -9.68 18.02
C ALA A 227 35.38 -10.33 18.21
N VAL A 228 34.34 -9.50 18.42
CA VAL A 228 32.93 -9.97 18.52
C VAL A 228 32.50 -10.57 17.20
N THR A 229 32.83 -9.92 16.07
CA THR A 229 32.49 -10.44 14.73
C THR A 229 33.17 -11.80 14.47
N ASP A 230 34.45 -11.93 14.77
CA ASP A 230 35.17 -13.19 14.60
C ASP A 230 34.55 -14.31 15.45
N GLY A 231 34.13 -14.00 16.67
CA GLY A 231 33.39 -14.92 17.53
C GLY A 231 32.07 -15.39 16.92
N LEU A 232 31.29 -14.47 16.42
CA LEU A 232 30.00 -14.77 15.77
C LEU A 232 30.18 -15.53 14.45
N CYS A 233 31.15 -15.14 13.62
CA CYS A 233 31.47 -15.84 12.38
C CYS A 233 31.81 -17.30 12.65
N ARG A 234 32.60 -17.58 13.69
CA ARG A 234 32.94 -18.95 14.10
C ARG A 234 31.73 -19.74 14.59
N ILE A 235 30.84 -19.13 15.38
CA ILE A 235 29.60 -19.76 15.90
C ILE A 235 28.64 -20.10 14.80
N MET A 236 28.44 -19.16 13.86
CA MET A 236 27.41 -19.23 12.82
C MET A 236 27.94 -19.80 11.49
N ALA A 237 29.22 -20.16 11.41
CA ALA A 237 29.90 -20.59 10.17
C ALA A 237 29.70 -19.58 9.02
N GLN A 238 29.88 -18.28 9.31
CA GLN A 238 29.71 -17.17 8.36
C GLN A 238 31.06 -16.49 8.10
N ASP A 239 31.14 -15.80 6.98
CA ASP A 239 32.27 -14.94 6.63
C ASP A 239 32.18 -13.57 7.30
N LYS A 240 33.31 -13.00 7.69
CA LYS A 240 33.42 -11.62 8.15
C LYS A 240 33.42 -10.68 6.95
N ILE A 241 32.52 -9.69 6.94
CA ILE A 241 32.43 -8.67 5.92
C ILE A 241 32.76 -7.31 6.59
N PRO A 242 33.91 -6.68 6.26
CA PRO A 242 34.26 -5.38 6.83
C PRO A 242 33.50 -4.25 6.13
N GLY A 243 32.97 -3.31 6.92
CA GLY A 243 32.46 -2.03 6.49
C GLY A 243 33.36 -0.88 6.96
N ALA A 244 32.96 0.37 6.69
CA ALA A 244 33.71 1.54 7.12
C ALA A 244 33.73 1.67 8.65
N ASP A 245 32.55 1.62 9.26
CA ASP A 245 32.31 1.87 10.69
C ASP A 245 31.66 0.67 11.39
N ASN A 246 31.71 -0.52 10.77
CA ASN A 246 31.08 -1.74 11.25
C ASN A 246 31.76 -2.98 10.67
N PHE A 247 31.34 -4.13 11.16
CA PHE A 247 31.59 -5.42 10.56
C PHE A 247 30.27 -6.19 10.47
N PHE A 248 30.18 -7.11 9.53
CA PHE A 248 29.07 -8.06 9.47
C PHE A 248 29.57 -9.49 9.66
N ALA A 249 28.87 -10.27 10.47
CA ALA A 249 28.97 -11.72 10.49
C ALA A 249 27.91 -12.28 9.52
N GLY A 250 28.32 -12.55 8.30
CA GLY A 250 27.43 -12.87 7.19
C GLY A 250 26.43 -11.74 6.92
N SER A 251 25.15 -12.10 6.76
CA SER A 251 24.04 -11.15 6.64
C SER A 251 23.19 -11.03 7.92
N ILE A 252 23.60 -11.69 9.02
CA ILE A 252 22.76 -11.94 10.20
C ILE A 252 23.01 -10.91 11.30
N ALA A 253 24.27 -10.57 11.55
CA ALA A 253 24.66 -9.66 12.60
C ALA A 253 25.55 -8.53 12.08
N GLU A 254 25.22 -7.31 12.44
CA GLU A 254 26.02 -6.11 12.25
C GLU A 254 26.66 -5.72 13.59
N ILE A 255 27.95 -5.48 13.60
CA ILE A 255 28.68 -5.04 14.78
C ILE A 255 29.23 -3.65 14.52
N CYS A 256 28.61 -2.66 15.15
CA CYS A 256 28.98 -1.24 15.04
C CYS A 256 30.03 -0.91 16.08
N ASP A 257 31.09 -0.20 15.67
CA ASP A 257 32.20 0.24 16.52
C ASP A 257 31.99 1.65 17.10
N HIS A 258 30.80 2.17 17.00
CA HIS A 258 30.37 3.50 17.46
C HIS A 258 28.94 3.45 18.04
N GLU A 259 28.55 4.54 18.71
CA GLU A 259 27.20 4.68 19.25
C GLU A 259 26.17 4.84 18.14
N MET A 260 25.08 4.08 18.25
CA MET A 260 23.90 4.12 17.40
C MET A 260 22.66 4.24 18.30
N PRO A 261 21.49 4.61 17.77
CA PRO A 261 20.25 4.57 18.54
C PRO A 261 20.00 3.19 19.15
N GLY A 262 19.47 3.18 20.40
CA GLY A 262 19.16 1.96 21.15
C GLY A 262 20.26 1.55 22.14
N THR A 263 19.85 1.28 23.39
CA THR A 263 20.79 0.93 24.49
C THR A 263 21.33 -0.50 24.42
N LYS A 264 20.66 -1.38 23.64
CA LYS A 264 21.03 -2.79 23.47
C LYS A 264 21.45 -3.13 22.04
N GLY A 265 21.42 -2.16 21.14
CA GLY A 265 21.66 -2.35 19.73
C GLY A 265 20.42 -2.04 18.89
N HIS A 266 20.34 -2.60 17.70
CA HIS A 266 19.22 -2.37 16.79
C HIS A 266 18.72 -3.65 16.11
N ILE A 267 17.48 -3.57 15.61
CA ILE A 267 16.86 -4.62 14.78
C ILE A 267 16.57 -4.01 13.42
N CYS A 268 17.16 -4.56 12.39
CA CYS A 268 16.84 -4.23 11.00
C CYS A 268 15.63 -5.03 10.54
N ILE A 269 14.62 -4.34 10.04
CA ILE A 269 13.48 -4.93 9.36
C ILE A 269 13.60 -4.62 7.87
N ASP A 270 13.78 -5.63 7.06
CA ASP A 270 13.74 -5.51 5.62
C ASP A 270 12.30 -5.43 5.13
N THR A 271 12.05 -4.56 4.16
CA THR A 271 10.76 -4.44 3.48
C THR A 271 10.93 -4.43 1.96
N ARG A 272 9.97 -4.99 1.27
CA ARG A 272 9.87 -4.99 -0.19
C ARG A 272 9.56 -3.59 -0.74
N ASP A 273 8.71 -2.84 -0.06
CA ASP A 273 8.20 -1.54 -0.50
C ASP A 273 8.36 -0.50 0.61
N MET A 274 9.47 0.22 0.58
CA MET A 274 9.78 1.24 1.58
C MET A 274 8.71 2.35 1.65
N PRO A 275 8.24 2.95 0.54
CA PRO A 275 7.20 3.98 0.61
C PRO A 275 5.92 3.50 1.30
N ARG A 276 5.41 2.31 0.97
CA ARG A 276 4.21 1.75 1.61
C ARG A 276 4.45 1.32 3.05
N ALA A 277 5.63 0.83 3.37
CA ALA A 277 6.00 0.50 4.75
C ALA A 277 6.02 1.75 5.65
N LEU A 278 6.56 2.86 5.15
CA LEU A 278 6.56 4.15 5.87
C LEU A 278 5.14 4.71 6.03
N ALA A 279 4.31 4.61 4.99
CA ALA A 279 2.91 4.99 5.06
C ALA A 279 2.13 4.12 6.07
N TYR A 280 2.36 2.80 6.07
CA TYR A 280 1.79 1.89 7.07
C TYR A 280 2.16 2.33 8.49
N TYR A 281 3.43 2.62 8.76
CA TYR A 281 3.86 3.08 10.08
C TYR A 281 3.21 4.41 10.47
N LYS A 282 3.13 5.37 9.56
CA LYS A 282 2.41 6.64 9.77
C LYS A 282 0.95 6.41 10.17
N HIS A 283 0.24 5.51 9.48
CA HIS A 283 -1.15 5.16 9.79
C HIS A 283 -1.30 4.39 11.12
N GLN A 284 -0.24 3.71 11.57
CA GLN A 284 -0.19 3.07 12.88
C GLN A 284 0.26 4.03 14.00
N GLY A 285 0.53 5.30 13.71
CA GLY A 285 1.03 6.27 14.67
C GLY A 285 2.50 6.04 15.07
N ILE A 286 3.24 5.24 14.30
CA ILE A 286 4.67 4.99 14.51
C ILE A 286 5.48 6.10 13.85
N GLU A 287 6.28 6.82 14.63
CA GLU A 287 7.05 7.96 14.16
C GLU A 287 8.47 7.58 13.74
N LEU A 288 8.96 8.25 12.70
CA LEU A 288 10.35 8.12 12.24
C LEU A 288 11.27 9.05 13.03
N ASP A 289 12.49 8.59 13.24
CA ASP A 289 13.60 9.47 13.67
C ASP A 289 14.24 10.11 12.42
N GLU A 290 13.82 11.32 12.11
CA GLU A 290 14.27 12.06 10.92
C GLU A 290 15.79 12.31 10.91
N ASN A 291 16.46 12.30 12.08
CA ASN A 291 17.91 12.46 12.18
C ASN A 291 18.66 11.20 11.74
N HIS A 292 18.00 10.04 11.73
CA HIS A 292 18.57 8.76 11.34
C HIS A 292 17.81 8.15 10.13
N CYS A 293 17.38 9.01 9.19
CA CYS A 293 16.86 8.61 7.90
C CYS A 293 17.93 8.78 6.81
N TYR A 294 18.41 7.65 6.27
CA TYR A 294 19.44 7.65 5.22
C TYR A 294 18.80 7.52 3.85
N ARG A 295 19.25 8.35 2.90
CA ARG A 295 18.71 8.43 1.55
C ARG A 295 19.74 8.01 0.51
N ASP A 296 19.29 7.56 -0.64
CA ASP A 296 20.13 7.32 -1.81
C ASP A 296 20.43 8.64 -2.56
N GLU A 297 21.22 8.56 -3.62
CA GLU A 297 21.59 9.67 -4.50
C GLU A 297 20.37 10.37 -5.17
N ASN A 298 19.24 9.68 -5.26
CA ASN A 298 17.99 10.21 -5.79
C ASN A 298 17.06 10.74 -4.69
N GLY A 299 17.53 10.83 -3.44
CA GLY A 299 16.76 11.31 -2.29
C GLY A 299 15.75 10.28 -1.73
N LYS A 300 15.72 9.06 -2.22
CA LYS A 300 14.82 8.01 -1.70
C LYS A 300 15.37 7.41 -0.41
N ILE A 301 14.49 7.18 0.56
CA ILE A 301 14.86 6.56 1.83
C ILE A 301 15.33 5.12 1.60
N LYS A 302 16.54 4.81 2.04
CA LYS A 302 17.13 3.47 2.06
C LYS A 302 17.01 2.82 3.42
N VAL A 303 17.22 3.60 4.49
CA VAL A 303 17.12 3.18 5.88
C VAL A 303 16.37 4.24 6.65
N ALA A 304 15.43 3.85 7.48
CA ALA A 304 14.66 4.74 8.34
C ALA A 304 14.55 4.16 9.75
N PHE A 305 15.14 4.84 10.72
CA PHE A 305 14.98 4.48 12.13
C PHE A 305 13.65 4.97 12.68
N LEU A 306 13.10 4.21 13.63
CA LEU A 306 11.91 4.60 14.39
C LEU A 306 12.34 5.38 15.65
N LYS A 307 11.51 6.33 16.09
CA LYS A 307 11.74 7.06 17.36
C LYS A 307 11.60 6.15 18.57
N GLU A 308 10.64 5.21 18.52
CA GLU A 308 10.42 4.29 19.61
C GLU A 308 11.44 3.15 19.62
N THR A 309 11.72 2.65 20.80
CA THR A 309 12.56 1.47 21.00
C THR A 309 11.72 0.31 21.53
N VAL A 310 12.09 -0.91 21.16
CA VAL A 310 11.42 -2.12 21.62
C VAL A 310 12.39 -2.92 22.49
N GLY A 311 12.09 -3.00 23.79
CA GLY A 311 12.94 -3.71 24.75
C GLY A 311 14.37 -3.17 24.90
N GLY A 312 14.59 -1.91 24.51
CA GLY A 312 15.91 -1.24 24.51
C GLY A 312 16.66 -1.37 23.18
N PHE A 313 16.10 -2.07 22.20
CA PHE A 313 16.60 -2.05 20.82
C PHE A 313 15.94 -0.91 20.05
N SER A 314 16.73 -0.17 19.27
CA SER A 314 16.16 0.64 18.20
C SER A 314 15.73 -0.25 17.04
N VAL A 315 14.77 0.22 16.26
CA VAL A 315 14.27 -0.51 15.10
C VAL A 315 14.43 0.38 13.87
N HIS A 316 14.89 -0.19 12.78
CA HIS A 316 14.92 0.53 11.52
C HIS A 316 14.42 -0.34 10.37
N LEU A 317 13.82 0.33 9.37
CA LEU A 317 13.49 -0.26 8.09
C LEU A 317 14.66 -0.17 7.13
N ARG A 318 14.82 -1.22 6.31
CA ARG A 318 15.72 -1.22 5.16
C ARG A 318 14.99 -1.79 3.94
N ARG A 319 15.22 -1.19 2.78
CA ARG A 319 14.70 -1.72 1.52
C ARG A 319 15.50 -2.98 1.13
N LYS A 320 14.78 -4.08 0.76
CA LYS A 320 15.36 -5.30 0.17
C LYS A 320 16.03 -5.03 -1.17
#